data_15957e2e40b418590363a9b7d1c83e5e
#
_entry.id   15957e2e40b418590363a9b7d1c83e5e
#
_cell.length_a   1.000
_cell.length_b   1.000
_cell.length_c   1.000
_cell.angle_alpha   90.00
_cell.angle_beta   90.00
_cell.angle_gamma   90.00
#
_symmetry.space_group_name_H-M   'P 1'
#
loop_
_entity.id
_entity.type
_entity.pdbx_description
1 polymer ?
#
loop_
_entity_poly.entity_id
_entity_poly.type
_entity_poly.pdbx_seq_one_letter_code
_entity_poly.pdbx_strand_id
1 'polypeptide(L)'
;MTLKLYIGNKNYSSWSMRAGVLLRAFGIAHDEILIRIDGFDANSTFKTEVNQIGATGTVPFLIDTSVQDGHDQSLIITDTLSIVEYIAETFADHPIWPKDRAMRAKARNLCAEMHSGFGALRQHCMMNIGPDLSRAGALIWRDHAAVRRDVARIETAWADMLALSGGPYLAGDFSALDAYFAPVVMRLKYYSLPVTGESQT
;
A
#
# COMPACT_ATOMS: atom_id res chain seq x y z
N MET A 1 17.18 -12.87 -12.38
CA MET A 1 16.63 -12.30 -11.15
C MET A 1 15.23 -12.81 -11.00
N THR A 2 14.88 -13.45 -9.90
CA THR A 2 13.52 -13.97 -9.68
C THR A 2 13.02 -13.40 -8.36
N LEU A 3 12.09 -12.44 -8.48
CA LEU A 3 11.39 -11.88 -7.33
C LEU A 3 10.15 -12.73 -7.04
N LYS A 4 9.91 -12.99 -5.76
CA LYS A 4 8.70 -13.65 -5.27
C LYS A 4 8.00 -12.73 -4.28
N LEU A 5 6.80 -12.23 -4.64
CA LEU A 5 5.98 -11.40 -3.77
C LEU A 5 4.94 -12.28 -3.05
N TYR A 6 5.08 -12.41 -1.75
CA TYR A 6 4.11 -13.10 -0.92
C TYR A 6 3.05 -12.12 -0.44
N ILE A 7 1.79 -12.45 -0.68
CA ILE A 7 0.66 -11.57 -0.40
C ILE A 7 -0.42 -12.28 0.41
N GLY A 8 -1.23 -11.51 1.14
CA GLY A 8 -2.48 -11.98 1.71
C GLY A 8 -3.65 -11.85 0.74
N ASN A 9 -4.84 -12.16 1.21
CA ASN A 9 -6.09 -12.11 0.43
C ASN A 9 -6.23 -10.76 -0.29
N LYS A 10 -6.34 -10.76 -1.62
CA LYS A 10 -6.30 -9.55 -2.45
C LYS A 10 -7.37 -8.52 -2.13
N ASN A 11 -8.55 -8.97 -1.74
CA ASN A 11 -9.67 -8.09 -1.41
C ASN A 11 -9.56 -7.45 -0.02
N TYR A 12 -8.74 -7.99 0.89
CA TYR A 12 -8.60 -7.51 2.27
C TYR A 12 -7.23 -6.93 2.61
N SER A 13 -6.15 -7.49 2.04
CA SER A 13 -4.80 -7.11 2.40
C SER A 13 -4.37 -5.80 1.74
N SER A 14 -4.63 -4.70 2.41
CA SER A 14 -4.23 -3.37 1.94
C SER A 14 -2.70 -3.18 1.88
N TRP A 15 -1.96 -3.88 2.73
CA TRP A 15 -0.50 -3.86 2.69
C TRP A 15 0.03 -4.58 1.44
N SER A 16 -0.50 -5.78 1.13
CA SER A 16 -0.14 -6.52 -0.08
C SER A 16 -0.51 -5.77 -1.36
N MET A 17 -1.62 -5.03 -1.34
CA MET A 17 -2.05 -4.22 -2.48
C MET A 17 -1.01 -3.18 -2.87
N ARG A 18 -0.35 -2.51 -1.91
CA ARG A 18 0.66 -1.48 -2.20
C ARG A 18 1.81 -2.04 -3.02
N ALA A 19 2.42 -3.14 -2.56
CA ALA A 19 3.52 -3.78 -3.25
C ALA A 19 3.09 -4.37 -4.61
N GLY A 20 1.93 -5.04 -4.66
CA GLY A 20 1.42 -5.65 -5.89
C GLY A 20 1.07 -4.62 -6.97
N VAL A 21 0.46 -3.49 -6.59
CA VAL A 21 0.16 -2.38 -7.52
C VAL A 21 1.46 -1.77 -8.06
N LEU A 22 2.44 -1.51 -7.18
CA LEU A 22 3.73 -0.97 -7.58
C LEU A 22 4.42 -1.85 -8.64
N LEU A 23 4.65 -3.11 -8.32
CA LEU A 23 5.35 -4.02 -9.21
C LEU A 23 4.66 -4.19 -10.57
N ARG A 24 3.32 -4.28 -10.57
CA ARG A 24 2.54 -4.40 -11.79
C ARG A 24 2.54 -3.14 -12.64
N ALA A 25 2.40 -1.96 -12.02
CA ALA A 25 2.37 -0.69 -12.72
C ALA A 25 3.67 -0.42 -13.48
N PHE A 26 4.81 -0.83 -12.92
CA PHE A 26 6.11 -0.70 -13.55
C PHE A 26 6.53 -1.93 -14.39
N GLY A 27 5.66 -2.92 -14.55
CA GLY A 27 5.96 -4.12 -15.34
C GLY A 27 7.11 -4.97 -14.78
N ILE A 28 7.40 -4.85 -13.48
CA ILE A 28 8.49 -5.60 -12.84
C ILE A 28 8.07 -7.05 -12.68
N ALA A 29 8.80 -7.94 -13.36
CA ALA A 29 8.53 -9.37 -13.35
C ALA A 29 8.71 -9.98 -11.97
N HIS A 30 7.68 -10.68 -11.49
CA HIS A 30 7.69 -11.37 -10.20
C HIS A 30 6.68 -12.51 -10.16
N ASP A 31 6.95 -13.52 -9.34
CA ASP A 31 5.98 -14.54 -8.97
C ASP A 31 5.14 -14.02 -7.80
N GLU A 32 3.82 -13.99 -7.94
CA GLU A 32 2.91 -13.63 -6.86
C GLU A 32 2.40 -14.89 -6.16
N ILE A 33 2.66 -15.00 -4.86
CA ILE A 33 2.32 -16.17 -4.04
C ILE A 33 1.33 -15.75 -2.96
N LEU A 34 0.13 -16.32 -3.02
CA LEU A 34 -0.92 -16.06 -2.05
C LEU A 34 -0.76 -16.94 -0.81
N ILE A 35 -0.60 -16.33 0.36
CA ILE A 35 -0.78 -16.98 1.67
C ILE A 35 -2.15 -16.55 2.20
N ARG A 36 -3.04 -17.52 2.39
CA ARG A 36 -4.40 -17.22 2.82
C ARG A 36 -4.43 -16.82 4.29
N ILE A 37 -4.95 -15.62 4.56
CA ILE A 37 -5.16 -15.17 5.94
C ILE A 37 -6.44 -15.82 6.47
N ASP A 38 -6.28 -16.81 7.35
CA ASP A 38 -7.34 -17.52 8.05
C ASP A 38 -7.48 -17.07 9.51
N GLY A 39 -6.45 -16.38 10.04
CA GLY A 39 -6.40 -15.82 11.37
C GLY A 39 -5.10 -15.07 11.63
N PHE A 40 -5.00 -14.40 12.77
CA PHE A 40 -3.80 -13.68 13.21
C PHE A 40 -3.23 -14.20 14.53
N ASP A 41 -3.87 -15.21 15.11
CA ASP A 41 -3.32 -15.89 16.29
C ASP A 41 -2.09 -16.74 15.94
N ALA A 42 -1.30 -17.08 16.94
CA ALA A 42 -0.02 -17.77 16.75
C ALA A 42 -0.15 -19.16 16.09
N ASN A 43 -1.34 -19.77 16.17
CA ASN A 43 -1.61 -21.13 15.69
C ASN A 43 -2.33 -21.12 14.33
N SER A 44 -2.63 -19.96 13.74
CA SER A 44 -3.24 -19.90 12.43
C SER A 44 -2.32 -20.50 11.35
N THR A 45 -2.92 -21.07 10.31
CA THR A 45 -2.17 -21.60 9.16
C THR A 45 -1.30 -20.51 8.54
N PHE A 46 -1.87 -19.31 8.42
CA PHE A 46 -1.16 -18.13 7.95
C PHE A 46 0.15 -17.86 8.71
N LYS A 47 0.08 -17.81 10.04
CA LYS A 47 1.28 -17.55 10.88
C LYS A 47 2.31 -18.67 10.76
N THR A 48 1.84 -19.90 10.70
CA THR A 48 2.71 -21.07 10.54
C THR A 48 3.48 -21.02 9.23
N GLU A 49 2.79 -20.78 8.11
CA GLU A 49 3.40 -20.69 6.77
C GLU A 49 4.41 -19.52 6.69
N VAL A 50 4.02 -18.32 7.15
CA VAL A 50 4.90 -17.14 7.10
C VAL A 50 6.15 -17.33 7.95
N ASN A 51 6.01 -17.93 9.14
CA ASN A 51 7.14 -18.20 10.02
C ASN A 51 8.09 -19.27 9.47
N GLN A 52 7.58 -20.30 8.78
CA GLN A 52 8.40 -21.31 8.11
C GLN A 52 9.28 -20.74 7.00
N ILE A 53 8.84 -19.67 6.34
CA ILE A 53 9.60 -18.96 5.30
C ILE A 53 10.68 -18.06 5.93
N GLY A 54 10.61 -17.78 7.23
CA GLY A 54 11.55 -16.89 7.93
C GLY A 54 11.16 -15.41 7.85
N ALA A 55 9.93 -15.08 7.44
CA ALA A 55 9.42 -13.72 7.46
C ALA A 55 8.86 -13.33 8.85
N THR A 56 8.61 -12.03 9.07
CA THR A 56 8.22 -11.46 10.38
C THR A 56 6.77 -11.71 10.80
N GLY A 57 6.11 -12.72 10.23
CA GLY A 57 4.73 -13.08 10.57
C GLY A 57 3.67 -12.17 9.95
N THR A 58 4.00 -11.39 8.93
CA THR A 58 3.11 -10.47 8.20
C THR A 58 3.30 -10.57 6.69
N VAL A 59 2.33 -10.09 5.93
CA VAL A 59 2.39 -9.90 4.47
C VAL A 59 2.12 -8.43 4.14
N PRO A 60 2.67 -7.91 3.03
CA PRO A 60 3.52 -8.59 2.06
C PRO A 60 4.95 -8.77 2.56
N PHE A 61 5.65 -9.70 1.97
CA PHE A 61 7.10 -9.72 1.96
C PHE A 61 7.59 -10.12 0.57
N LEU A 62 8.78 -9.65 0.23
CA LEU A 62 9.43 -9.92 -1.05
C LEU A 62 10.65 -10.79 -0.81
N ILE A 63 10.86 -11.81 -1.64
CA ILE A 63 12.08 -12.61 -1.66
C ILE A 63 12.78 -12.36 -2.98
N ASP A 64 14.04 -11.93 -2.92
CA ASP A 64 14.92 -11.94 -4.07
C ASP A 64 15.84 -13.16 -4.01
N THR A 65 15.64 -14.10 -4.93
CA THR A 65 16.39 -15.34 -4.97
C THR A 65 17.77 -15.18 -5.62
N SER A 66 18.08 -14.02 -6.18
CA SER A 66 19.39 -13.72 -6.79
C SER A 66 20.37 -13.05 -5.82
N VAL A 67 19.89 -12.67 -4.63
CA VAL A 67 20.69 -12.02 -3.58
C VAL A 67 20.68 -12.88 -2.32
N GLN A 68 21.84 -13.04 -1.72
CA GLN A 68 21.99 -13.75 -0.44
C GLN A 68 22.05 -12.77 0.73
N ASP A 69 21.49 -13.16 1.87
CA ASP A 69 21.36 -12.32 3.07
C ASP A 69 22.60 -12.32 4.00
N GLY A 70 23.68 -12.96 3.59
CA GLY A 70 24.87 -13.17 4.42
C GLY A 70 24.87 -14.46 5.24
N HIS A 71 23.77 -15.23 5.20
CA HIS A 71 23.64 -16.59 5.77
C HIS A 71 23.38 -17.64 4.68
N ASP A 72 23.79 -17.36 3.44
CA ASP A 72 23.55 -18.19 2.26
C ASP A 72 22.08 -18.49 1.97
N GLN A 73 21.17 -17.64 2.49
CA GLN A 73 19.74 -17.69 2.21
C GLN A 73 19.33 -16.56 1.27
N SER A 74 18.23 -16.76 0.55
CA SER A 74 17.65 -15.69 -0.29
C SER A 74 17.24 -14.48 0.57
N LEU A 75 17.49 -13.28 0.06
CA LEU A 75 17.15 -12.04 0.78
C LEU A 75 15.64 -11.89 0.93
N ILE A 76 15.18 -11.69 2.17
CA ILE A 76 13.77 -11.44 2.50
C ILE A 76 13.59 -9.98 2.92
N ILE A 77 12.68 -9.27 2.27
CA ILE A 77 12.31 -7.88 2.56
C ILE A 77 10.87 -7.87 3.10
N THR A 78 10.66 -7.47 4.35
CA THR A 78 9.44 -7.75 5.11
C THR A 78 8.46 -6.59 5.28
N ASP A 79 8.83 -5.37 4.94
CA ASP A 79 8.00 -4.18 5.10
C ASP A 79 7.71 -3.50 3.76
N THR A 80 6.51 -2.93 3.59
CA THR A 80 6.13 -2.30 2.32
C THR A 80 6.98 -1.08 1.96
N LEU A 81 7.46 -0.29 2.92
CA LEU A 81 8.39 0.81 2.63
C LEU A 81 9.75 0.25 2.20
N SER A 82 10.23 -0.76 2.90
CA SER A 82 11.49 -1.43 2.54
C SER A 82 11.40 -2.09 1.17
N ILE A 83 10.27 -2.72 0.83
CA ILE A 83 10.04 -3.29 -0.51
C ILE A 83 10.10 -2.19 -1.57
N VAL A 84 9.44 -1.05 -1.35
CA VAL A 84 9.44 0.07 -2.29
C VAL A 84 10.85 0.61 -2.52
N GLU A 85 11.63 0.82 -1.44
CA GLU A 85 13.01 1.32 -1.55
C GLU A 85 13.91 0.29 -2.25
N TYR A 86 13.80 -0.99 -1.86
CA TYR A 86 14.55 -2.07 -2.51
C TYR A 86 14.28 -2.14 -4.03
N ILE A 87 13.02 -2.02 -4.43
CA ILE A 87 12.64 -2.00 -5.84
C ILE A 87 13.16 -0.75 -6.54
N ALA A 88 13.11 0.43 -5.89
CA ALA A 88 13.62 1.67 -6.46
C ALA A 88 15.15 1.65 -6.69
N GLU A 89 15.88 1.02 -5.78
CA GLU A 89 17.34 0.85 -5.91
C GLU A 89 17.71 -0.22 -6.93
N THR A 90 16.99 -1.33 -6.94
CA THR A 90 17.28 -2.48 -7.81
C THR A 90 16.90 -2.20 -9.27
N PHE A 91 15.82 -1.47 -9.51
CA PHE A 91 15.29 -1.12 -10.84
C PHE A 91 15.41 0.38 -11.09
N ALA A 92 16.61 0.92 -11.01
CA ALA A 92 16.91 2.36 -11.07
C ALA A 92 16.43 3.04 -12.37
N ASP A 93 16.21 2.29 -13.45
CA ASP A 93 15.68 2.81 -14.71
C ASP A 93 14.15 3.08 -14.63
N HIS A 94 13.45 2.55 -13.65
CA HIS A 94 12.06 2.83 -13.43
C HIS A 94 11.87 4.04 -12.50
N PRO A 95 11.00 4.99 -12.83
CA PRO A 95 10.75 6.17 -11.99
C PRO A 95 9.83 5.83 -10.79
N ILE A 96 10.26 4.89 -9.94
CA ILE A 96 9.51 4.48 -8.74
C ILE A 96 9.23 5.67 -7.84
N TRP A 97 10.22 6.57 -7.70
CA TRP A 97 10.08 7.85 -7.02
C TRP A 97 10.24 9.01 -8.00
N PRO A 98 9.62 10.18 -7.74
CA PRO A 98 9.84 11.39 -8.52
C PRO A 98 11.33 11.75 -8.64
N LYS A 99 11.78 12.16 -9.83
CA LYS A 99 13.17 12.58 -10.07
C LYS A 99 13.52 13.86 -9.32
N ASP A 100 12.57 14.81 -9.22
CA ASP A 100 12.78 16.03 -8.47
C ASP A 100 12.97 15.73 -6.98
N ARG A 101 13.99 16.31 -6.38
CA ARG A 101 14.39 16.03 -4.99
C ARG A 101 13.33 16.48 -4.00
N ALA A 102 12.71 17.63 -4.21
CA ALA A 102 11.72 18.18 -3.28
C ALA A 102 10.40 17.38 -3.38
N MET A 103 9.96 17.07 -4.60
CA MET A 103 8.78 16.23 -4.86
C MET A 103 8.98 14.83 -4.27
N ARG A 104 10.14 14.22 -4.47
CA ARG A 104 10.49 12.92 -3.89
C ARG A 104 10.45 12.91 -2.36
N ALA A 105 10.96 13.97 -1.72
CA ALA A 105 10.90 14.09 -0.27
C ALA A 105 9.45 14.21 0.24
N LYS A 106 8.62 15.01 -0.45
CA LYS A 106 7.18 15.13 -0.13
C LYS A 106 6.44 13.80 -0.33
N ALA A 107 6.70 13.09 -1.42
CA ALA A 107 6.11 11.78 -1.69
C ALA A 107 6.46 10.78 -0.57
N ARG A 108 7.72 10.71 -0.16
CA ARG A 108 8.16 9.85 0.95
C ARG A 108 7.52 10.24 2.29
N ASN A 109 7.38 11.53 2.56
CA ASN A 109 6.68 12.00 3.77
C ASN A 109 5.24 11.50 3.81
N LEU A 110 4.50 11.60 2.71
CA LEU A 110 3.11 11.12 2.64
C LEU A 110 3.02 9.59 2.71
N CYS A 111 3.95 8.86 2.10
CA CYS A 111 4.01 7.41 2.27
C CYS A 111 4.25 7.02 3.74
N ALA A 112 5.14 7.72 4.45
CA ALA A 112 5.39 7.49 5.87
C ALA A 112 4.17 7.87 6.74
N GLU A 113 3.50 8.99 6.44
CA GLU A 113 2.24 9.38 7.08
C GLU A 113 1.15 8.32 6.86
N MET A 114 1.00 7.80 5.63
CA MET A 114 0.04 6.73 5.35
C MET A 114 0.41 5.42 6.04
N HIS A 115 1.70 5.12 6.17
CA HIS A 115 2.18 3.92 6.83
C HIS A 115 1.79 3.87 8.31
N SER A 116 1.96 4.97 9.03
CA SER A 116 1.75 5.07 10.48
C SER A 116 0.41 5.70 10.89
N GLY A 117 -0.19 6.50 10.01
CA GLY A 117 -1.36 7.32 10.31
C GLY A 117 -2.71 6.76 9.83
N PHE A 118 -3.70 7.66 9.81
CA PHE A 118 -5.07 7.41 9.35
C PHE A 118 -5.73 6.19 10.04
N GLY A 119 -5.48 6.10 11.36
CA GLY A 119 -5.91 4.96 12.17
C GLY A 119 -7.41 4.77 12.20
N ALA A 120 -8.19 5.87 12.25
CA ALA A 120 -9.65 5.79 12.29
C ALA A 120 -10.24 5.29 10.97
N LEU A 121 -9.76 5.82 9.83
CA LEU A 121 -10.16 5.33 8.51
C LEU A 121 -9.81 3.84 8.34
N ARG A 122 -8.62 3.44 8.75
CA ARG A 122 -8.16 2.05 8.62
C ARG A 122 -8.93 1.09 9.49
N GLN A 123 -9.32 1.51 10.69
CA GLN A 123 -10.05 0.71 11.66
C GLN A 123 -11.54 0.56 11.30
N HIS A 124 -12.20 1.66 10.93
CA HIS A 124 -13.64 1.67 10.69
C HIS A 124 -14.01 1.32 9.24
N CYS A 125 -13.15 1.64 8.28
CA CYS A 125 -13.33 1.31 6.87
C CYS A 125 -12.25 0.32 6.43
N MET A 126 -12.27 -0.91 6.96
CA MET A 126 -11.33 -1.95 6.54
C MET A 126 -11.47 -2.21 5.04
N MET A 127 -10.34 -2.37 4.34
CA MET A 127 -10.37 -2.65 2.91
C MET A 127 -11.11 -3.95 2.65
N ASN A 128 -12.15 -3.88 1.83
CA ASN A 128 -12.91 -5.02 1.34
C ASN A 128 -13.39 -4.69 -0.08
N ILE A 129 -12.72 -5.27 -1.07
CA ILE A 129 -12.98 -5.03 -2.48
C ILE A 129 -14.04 -6.01 -2.96
N GLY A 130 -15.12 -5.50 -3.54
CA GLY A 130 -16.19 -6.28 -4.12
C GLY A 130 -17.59 -5.92 -3.61
N PRO A 131 -17.87 -5.99 -2.29
CA PRO A 131 -19.21 -5.67 -1.80
C PRO A 131 -19.49 -4.16 -1.80
N ASP A 132 -20.76 -3.81 -1.98
CA ASP A 132 -21.24 -2.44 -1.72
C ASP A 132 -21.32 -2.22 -0.20
N LEU A 133 -20.51 -1.31 0.31
CA LEU A 133 -20.44 -0.95 1.72
C LEU A 133 -20.98 0.47 1.99
N SER A 134 -21.68 1.07 1.03
CA SER A 134 -22.18 2.44 1.11
C SER A 134 -23.07 2.69 2.34
N ARG A 135 -23.92 1.73 2.71
CA ARG A 135 -24.78 1.82 3.91
C ARG A 135 -23.94 1.87 5.19
N ALA A 136 -22.92 1.04 5.29
CA ALA A 136 -21.99 1.07 6.42
C ALA A 136 -21.19 2.37 6.42
N GLY A 137 -20.73 2.81 5.26
CA GLY A 137 -20.01 4.07 5.08
C GLY A 137 -20.80 5.28 5.55
N ALA A 138 -22.08 5.36 5.23
CA ALA A 138 -22.95 6.46 5.69
C ALA A 138 -23.05 6.52 7.24
N LEU A 139 -23.17 5.37 7.90
CA LEU A 139 -23.20 5.29 9.37
C LEU A 139 -21.84 5.66 9.98
N ILE A 140 -20.76 5.12 9.43
CA ILE A 140 -19.38 5.43 9.87
C ILE A 140 -19.11 6.92 9.72
N TRP A 141 -19.48 7.51 8.60
CA TRP A 141 -19.29 8.94 8.34
C TRP A 141 -20.07 9.81 9.33
N ARG A 142 -21.30 9.44 9.64
CA ARG A 142 -22.11 10.13 10.63
C ARG A 142 -21.51 10.07 12.04
N ASP A 143 -21.12 8.86 12.47
CA ASP A 143 -20.82 8.56 13.88
C ASP A 143 -19.35 8.77 14.27
N HIS A 144 -18.42 8.73 13.31
CA HIS A 144 -16.98 8.77 13.58
C HIS A 144 -16.31 10.04 13.05
N ALA A 145 -16.28 11.10 13.86
CA ALA A 145 -15.61 12.37 13.52
C ALA A 145 -14.10 12.16 13.21
N ALA A 146 -13.46 11.14 13.78
CA ALA A 146 -12.07 10.84 13.51
C ALA A 146 -11.86 10.34 12.07
N VAL A 147 -12.80 9.57 11.51
CA VAL A 147 -12.76 9.16 10.09
C VAL A 147 -12.86 10.38 9.17
N ARG A 148 -13.76 11.31 9.48
CA ARG A 148 -13.87 12.58 8.72
C ARG A 148 -12.59 13.39 8.74
N ARG A 149 -11.89 13.46 9.90
CA ARG A 149 -10.58 14.14 9.99
C ARG A 149 -9.51 13.45 9.17
N ASP A 150 -9.47 12.11 9.20
CA ASP A 150 -8.52 11.34 8.39
C ASP A 150 -8.75 11.60 6.89
N VAL A 151 -10.01 11.55 6.44
CA VAL A 151 -10.35 11.81 5.03
C VAL A 151 -10.00 13.25 4.64
N ALA A 152 -10.39 14.25 5.44
CA ALA A 152 -10.06 15.65 5.16
C ALA A 152 -8.54 15.88 5.07
N ARG A 153 -7.74 15.25 5.94
CA ARG A 153 -6.27 15.32 5.85
C ARG A 153 -5.73 14.70 4.57
N ILE A 154 -6.29 13.57 4.16
CA ILE A 154 -5.92 12.89 2.90
C ILE A 154 -6.26 13.79 1.71
N GLU A 155 -7.45 14.35 1.65
CA GLU A 155 -7.88 15.25 0.57
C GLU A 155 -6.96 16.49 0.47
N THR A 156 -6.65 17.13 1.60
CA THR A 156 -5.69 18.24 1.62
C THR A 156 -4.34 17.82 1.07
N ALA A 157 -3.82 16.67 1.50
CA ALA A 157 -2.53 16.18 1.03
C ALA A 157 -2.52 15.89 -0.48
N TRP A 158 -3.60 15.30 -1.00
CA TRP A 158 -3.73 15.02 -2.42
C TRP A 158 -3.86 16.31 -3.24
N ALA A 159 -4.70 17.25 -2.80
CA ALA A 159 -4.84 18.56 -3.46
C ALA A 159 -3.51 19.31 -3.53
N ASP A 160 -2.76 19.35 -2.43
CA ASP A 160 -1.43 19.99 -2.38
C ASP A 160 -0.44 19.32 -3.36
N MET A 161 -0.43 17.99 -3.43
CA MET A 161 0.46 17.26 -4.32
C MET A 161 0.08 17.45 -5.79
N LEU A 162 -1.22 17.37 -6.13
CA LEU A 162 -1.71 17.59 -7.49
C LEU A 162 -1.45 19.02 -7.95
N ALA A 163 -1.66 20.02 -7.09
CA ALA A 163 -1.36 21.42 -7.41
C ALA A 163 0.14 21.64 -7.69
N LEU A 164 1.02 20.96 -6.97
CA LEU A 164 2.46 21.05 -7.16
C LEU A 164 2.96 20.29 -8.40
N SER A 165 2.37 19.13 -8.69
CA SER A 165 2.83 18.24 -9.76
C SER A 165 2.20 18.54 -11.12
N GLY A 166 1.01 19.14 -11.14
CA GLY A 166 0.19 19.33 -12.35
C GLY A 166 -0.59 18.06 -12.77
N GLY A 167 -0.59 17.01 -11.95
CA GLY A 167 -1.30 15.76 -12.25
C GLY A 167 -0.71 14.99 -13.44
N PRO A 168 -1.34 13.90 -13.94
CA PRO A 168 -2.61 13.31 -13.48
C PRO A 168 -2.48 12.45 -12.21
N TYR A 169 -1.26 12.12 -11.76
CA TYR A 169 -0.99 11.39 -10.53
C TYR A 169 -0.45 12.33 -9.44
N LEU A 170 -0.43 11.85 -8.19
CA LEU A 170 -0.08 12.69 -7.04
C LEU A 170 1.30 13.37 -7.17
N ALA A 171 2.24 12.76 -7.86
CA ALA A 171 3.58 13.30 -8.09
C ALA A 171 3.90 13.58 -9.57
N GLY A 172 2.87 13.78 -10.40
CA GLY A 172 2.95 13.99 -11.85
C GLY A 172 2.72 12.71 -12.62
N ASP A 173 3.72 11.86 -12.73
CA ASP A 173 3.60 10.50 -13.24
C ASP A 173 3.29 9.53 -12.10
N PHE A 174 2.76 8.33 -12.46
CA PHE A 174 2.52 7.27 -11.49
C PHE A 174 3.82 6.92 -10.75
N SER A 175 3.73 6.79 -9.43
CA SER A 175 4.86 6.56 -8.55
C SER A 175 4.49 5.65 -7.36
N ALA A 176 5.46 5.39 -6.49
CA ALA A 176 5.25 4.70 -5.23
C ALA A 176 4.17 5.38 -4.36
N LEU A 177 4.04 6.70 -4.44
CA LEU A 177 3.04 7.45 -3.69
C LEU A 177 1.61 7.01 -4.07
N ASP A 178 1.33 6.84 -5.35
CA ASP A 178 0.01 6.42 -5.84
C ASP A 178 -0.29 4.97 -5.42
N ALA A 179 0.71 4.08 -5.53
CA ALA A 179 0.59 2.71 -5.06
C ALA A 179 0.31 2.63 -3.54
N TYR A 180 0.89 3.55 -2.77
CA TYR A 180 0.69 3.63 -1.31
C TYR A 180 -0.73 4.05 -0.95
N PHE A 181 -1.33 4.96 -1.72
CA PHE A 181 -2.70 5.43 -1.51
C PHE A 181 -3.78 4.60 -2.22
N ALA A 182 -3.42 3.65 -3.10
CA ALA A 182 -4.39 2.79 -3.77
C ALA A 182 -5.39 2.10 -2.81
N PRO A 183 -4.99 1.55 -1.63
CA PRO A 183 -5.94 1.00 -0.67
C PRO A 183 -6.88 2.04 -0.05
N VAL A 184 -6.47 3.31 0.02
CA VAL A 184 -7.32 4.41 0.49
C VAL A 184 -8.41 4.69 -0.51
N VAL A 185 -8.05 4.80 -1.81
CA VAL A 185 -9.02 4.96 -2.89
C VAL A 185 -10.07 3.85 -2.85
N MET A 186 -9.65 2.59 -2.63
CA MET A 186 -10.60 1.48 -2.50
C MET A 186 -11.56 1.65 -1.31
N ARG A 187 -11.05 2.13 -0.15
CA ARG A 187 -11.90 2.42 1.01
C ARG A 187 -12.93 3.51 0.71
N LEU A 188 -12.46 4.64 0.17
CA LEU A 188 -13.35 5.76 -0.18
C LEU A 188 -14.45 5.30 -1.16
N LYS A 189 -14.06 4.53 -2.19
CA LYS A 189 -14.97 4.01 -3.21
C LYS A 189 -16.01 3.04 -2.64
N TYR A 190 -15.58 1.96 -2.00
CA TYR A 190 -16.49 0.89 -1.59
C TYR A 190 -17.39 1.26 -0.42
N TYR A 191 -16.94 2.17 0.46
CA TYR A 191 -17.78 2.75 1.52
C TYR A 191 -18.54 4.00 1.07
N SER A 192 -18.35 4.47 -0.17
CA SER A 192 -18.95 5.69 -0.71
C SER A 192 -18.78 6.87 0.26
N LEU A 193 -17.57 7.02 0.81
CA LEU A 193 -17.30 8.11 1.73
C LEU A 193 -17.32 9.44 0.95
N PRO A 194 -17.94 10.51 1.50
CA PRO A 194 -17.93 11.80 0.86
C PRO A 194 -16.51 12.32 0.69
N VAL A 195 -16.16 12.65 -0.56
CA VAL A 195 -14.92 13.31 -0.95
C VAL A 195 -15.23 14.53 -1.80
N THR A 196 -14.40 15.56 -1.73
CA THR A 196 -14.60 16.76 -2.54
C THR A 196 -14.34 16.48 -4.01
N GLY A 197 -14.95 17.28 -4.91
CA GLY A 197 -14.88 17.04 -6.37
C GLY A 197 -13.48 17.01 -6.97
N GLU A 198 -12.51 17.69 -6.34
CA GLU A 198 -11.10 17.70 -6.76
C GLU A 198 -10.39 16.36 -6.50
N SER A 199 -10.91 15.56 -5.59
CA SER A 199 -10.37 14.23 -5.24
C SER A 199 -11.03 13.09 -6.04
N GLN A 200 -11.98 13.41 -6.93
CA GLN A 200 -12.75 12.41 -7.70
C GLN A 200 -12.14 12.10 -9.08
N THR A 201 -11.15 12.85 -9.54
CA THR A 201 -10.43 12.65 -10.79
C THR A 201 -9.25 11.72 -10.61
#